data_431cd99c49aa368902542b36a2adda1e
#
_entry.id   431cd99c49aa368902542b36a2adda1e
#
_cell.length_a   1.000
_cell.length_b   1.000
_cell.length_c   1.000
_cell.angle_alpha   90.00
_cell.angle_beta   90.00
_cell.angle_gamma   90.00
#
_symmetry.space_group_name_H-M   'P 1'
#
loop_
_entity.id
_entity.type
_entity.pdbx_description
1 polymer ?
#
loop_
_entity_poly.entity_id
_entity_poly.type
_entity_poly.pdbx_seq_one_letter_code
_entity_poly.pdbx_strand_id
1 'polypeptide(L)'
;MARHARTQIGEYMNPLASATSQPRALLVLEDGTTFEGRCCGASGETFGEIVFNTSMTGYQEIISDPSYAGQIVTLTYPQVGNYGIDPAVMQRDVLHLRGFVVHDMCYEPSNWTSKQSLPEFLQENGVVAIEGIDTRALTMHLRDFGAQKAAISTEDLDPAHLLARVQASPNISEHNFVPDVSVDAPHVVPAMSKKRFNVVAYDCGEKNGILQGLAANGCEVTVVPWDTPAEDALAYNPDGIFFSNGPGDPEQVDATQEAARGVLGKVPVFGICLGNQMLSIVAGADIEKLKFGHHGGNEPVMNLLTGKVEITAQNHNYGLVFPSLGKLIAEESGGISEHFDNLCEWSARRIAPVVQTKEFGRVRLTHVNLNDGTPEGIQFLDIPAFSVQYHPEASPGPHDSSYLFKAFARLMEGQSDYLAIDVREGRRF
;
A
#
# COMPACT_ATOMS: atom_id res chain seq x y z
N MET A 1 -36.93 55.60 -20.28
CA MET A 1 -35.54 55.72 -19.80
C MET A 1 -35.10 54.32 -19.30
N ALA A 2 -34.43 53.55 -20.15
CA ALA A 2 -33.94 52.23 -19.82
C ALA A 2 -32.43 52.36 -19.54
N ARG A 3 -32.03 52.06 -18.29
CA ARG A 3 -30.61 52.00 -17.92
C ARG A 3 -30.10 50.58 -18.18
N HIS A 4 -29.13 50.47 -19.08
CA HIS A 4 -28.36 49.26 -19.34
C HIS A 4 -27.47 48.94 -18.13
N ALA A 5 -27.73 47.81 -17.50
CA ALA A 5 -26.77 47.18 -16.60
C ALA A 5 -25.72 46.46 -17.46
N ARG A 6 -24.50 46.96 -17.47
CA ARG A 6 -23.33 46.24 -17.99
C ARG A 6 -22.93 45.19 -16.95
N THR A 7 -23.18 43.95 -17.28
CA THR A 7 -22.60 42.80 -16.59
C THR A 7 -21.09 42.80 -16.89
N GLN A 8 -20.26 42.97 -15.86
CA GLN A 8 -18.81 42.69 -15.95
C GLN A 8 -18.63 41.19 -16.17
N ILE A 9 -18.23 40.84 -17.38
CA ILE A 9 -17.69 39.52 -17.68
C ILE A 9 -16.29 39.54 -17.07
N GLY A 10 -16.10 38.77 -15.99
CA GLY A 10 -14.79 38.56 -15.40
C GLY A 10 -13.82 38.08 -16.47
N GLU A 11 -12.61 38.64 -16.46
CA GLU A 11 -11.50 38.15 -17.27
C GLU A 11 -11.28 36.68 -16.95
N TYR A 12 -11.66 35.81 -17.87
CA TYR A 12 -11.22 34.43 -17.83
C TYR A 12 -9.69 34.43 -18.00
N MET A 13 -8.96 34.23 -16.92
CA MET A 13 -7.52 34.00 -17.00
C MET A 13 -7.30 32.81 -17.92
N ASN A 14 -6.47 32.98 -18.92
CA ASN A 14 -6.12 31.99 -19.91
C ASN A 14 -5.31 30.90 -19.21
N PRO A 15 -5.82 29.65 -19.02
CA PRO A 15 -5.11 28.60 -18.31
C PRO A 15 -3.75 28.25 -18.96
N LEU A 16 -3.56 28.54 -20.24
CA LEU A 16 -2.29 28.43 -20.95
C LEU A 16 -1.24 29.43 -20.48
N ALA A 17 -1.62 30.59 -19.91
CA ALA A 17 -0.68 31.59 -19.43
C ALA A 17 -0.04 31.22 -18.08
N SER A 18 -0.72 30.40 -17.23
CA SER A 18 -0.17 29.91 -15.97
C SER A 18 0.87 28.80 -16.18
N ALA A 19 0.66 27.95 -17.20
CA ALA A 19 1.56 26.86 -17.54
C ALA A 19 2.94 27.27 -18.08
N THR A 20 3.07 28.52 -18.62
CA THR A 20 4.33 29.01 -19.18
C THR A 20 5.29 29.65 -18.16
N SER A 21 4.85 29.85 -16.92
CA SER A 21 5.63 30.50 -15.84
C SER A 21 6.29 29.52 -14.86
N GLN A 22 6.00 28.23 -14.94
CA GLN A 22 6.52 27.25 -14.00
C GLN A 22 7.98 26.88 -14.28
N PRO A 23 8.81 26.68 -13.23
CA PRO A 23 10.19 26.24 -13.38
C PRO A 23 10.28 24.93 -14.17
N ARG A 24 11.34 24.80 -14.97
CA ARG A 24 11.68 23.51 -15.58
C ARG A 24 12.04 22.51 -14.49
N ALA A 25 11.75 21.25 -14.74
CA ALA A 25 12.15 20.13 -13.90
C ALA A 25 12.70 19.01 -14.76
N LEU A 26 13.62 18.24 -14.18
CA LEU A 26 14.25 17.09 -14.81
C LEU A 26 14.05 15.87 -13.93
N LEU A 27 13.58 14.78 -14.52
CA LEU A 27 13.56 13.44 -13.92
C LEU A 27 14.68 12.61 -14.57
N VAL A 28 15.56 12.02 -13.76
CA VAL A 28 16.64 11.14 -14.21
C VAL A 28 16.55 9.81 -13.47
N LEU A 29 16.60 8.71 -14.22
CA LEU A 29 16.62 7.36 -13.72
C LEU A 29 18.08 6.83 -13.63
N GLU A 30 18.31 5.81 -12.81
CA GLU A 30 19.65 5.20 -12.56
C GLU A 30 20.31 4.66 -13.82
N ASP A 31 19.52 4.21 -14.80
CA ASP A 31 20.04 3.72 -16.09
C ASP A 31 20.37 4.83 -17.11
N GLY A 32 20.16 6.10 -16.73
CA GLY A 32 20.40 7.27 -17.56
C GLY A 32 19.21 7.74 -18.39
N THR A 33 18.07 7.08 -18.30
CA THR A 33 16.82 7.55 -18.93
C THR A 33 16.38 8.86 -18.30
N THR A 34 15.99 9.85 -19.13
CA THR A 34 15.64 11.20 -18.68
C THR A 34 14.29 11.64 -19.23
N PHE A 35 13.58 12.46 -18.43
CA PHE A 35 12.35 13.12 -18.84
C PHE A 35 12.40 14.58 -18.43
N GLU A 36 12.16 15.49 -19.39
CA GLU A 36 12.03 16.91 -19.13
C GLU A 36 10.56 17.28 -18.92
N GLY A 37 10.30 18.11 -17.91
CA GLY A 37 8.96 18.60 -17.59
C GLY A 37 8.99 19.94 -16.87
N ARG A 38 7.96 20.19 -16.08
CA ARG A 38 7.81 21.40 -15.28
C ARG A 38 7.52 21.05 -13.83
N CYS A 39 7.94 21.90 -12.91
CA CYS A 39 7.60 21.78 -11.50
C CYS A 39 6.10 22.02 -11.28
N CYS A 40 5.43 21.11 -10.58
CA CYS A 40 4.02 21.25 -10.20
C CYS A 40 3.77 21.04 -8.70
N GLY A 41 4.83 21.08 -7.88
CA GLY A 41 4.80 21.01 -6.43
C GLY A 41 5.86 21.93 -5.82
N ALA A 42 6.59 21.47 -4.79
CA ALA A 42 7.71 22.20 -4.23
C ALA A 42 8.89 22.23 -5.21
N SER A 43 9.64 23.34 -5.20
CA SER A 43 10.95 23.43 -5.86
C SER A 43 12.01 22.75 -5.02
N GLY A 44 13.09 22.27 -5.67
CA GLY A 44 14.20 21.61 -5.01
C GLY A 44 14.57 20.31 -5.69
N GLU A 45 15.15 19.41 -4.93
CA GLU A 45 15.59 18.11 -5.41
C GLU A 45 15.12 16.99 -4.48
N THR A 46 14.83 15.85 -5.06
CA THR A 46 14.48 14.64 -4.32
C THR A 46 15.07 13.40 -4.98
N PHE A 47 15.43 12.40 -4.15
CA PHE A 47 15.95 11.10 -4.55
C PHE A 47 15.12 10.00 -3.92
N GLY A 48 14.85 8.93 -4.68
CA GLY A 48 14.10 7.78 -4.19
C GLY A 48 13.99 6.68 -5.23
N GLU A 49 13.37 5.57 -4.85
CA GLU A 49 13.01 4.52 -5.80
C GLU A 49 11.75 4.94 -6.56
N ILE A 50 11.81 4.97 -7.89
CA ILE A 50 10.66 5.33 -8.70
C ILE A 50 9.77 4.11 -8.96
N VAL A 51 8.47 4.29 -8.68
CA VAL A 51 7.41 3.29 -8.92
C VAL A 51 6.26 3.94 -9.68
N PHE A 52 5.39 3.12 -10.27
CA PHE A 52 4.16 3.63 -10.88
C PHE A 52 2.93 3.06 -10.18
N ASN A 53 1.82 3.80 -10.21
CA ASN A 53 0.53 3.34 -9.70
C ASN A 53 -0.53 3.43 -10.80
N THR A 54 -1.27 2.33 -11.00
CA THR A 54 -2.26 2.19 -12.07
C THR A 54 -3.68 2.56 -11.67
N SER A 55 -3.90 3.06 -10.46
CA SER A 55 -5.22 3.51 -10.01
C SER A 55 -5.70 4.69 -10.86
N MET A 56 -6.96 4.64 -11.27
CA MET A 56 -7.58 5.69 -12.09
C MET A 56 -8.10 6.88 -11.27
N THR A 57 -8.14 6.75 -9.95
CA THR A 57 -8.61 7.76 -8.99
C THR A 57 -7.92 7.53 -7.65
N GLY A 58 -8.10 8.44 -6.70
CA GLY A 58 -7.55 8.28 -5.34
C GLY A 58 -6.11 8.79 -5.20
N TYR A 59 -5.72 9.78 -5.99
CA TYR A 59 -4.36 10.35 -5.89
C TYR A 59 -4.05 10.88 -4.49
N GLN A 60 -5.06 11.38 -3.78
CA GLN A 60 -4.89 11.92 -2.44
C GLN A 60 -4.58 10.82 -1.41
N GLU A 61 -5.30 9.70 -1.49
CA GLU A 61 -5.05 8.52 -0.66
C GLU A 61 -3.67 7.93 -0.99
N ILE A 62 -3.26 7.93 -2.26
CA ILE A 62 -1.95 7.45 -2.70
C ILE A 62 -0.83 8.32 -2.11
N ILE A 63 -0.87 9.64 -2.26
CA ILE A 63 0.20 10.51 -1.76
C ILE A 63 0.28 10.56 -0.24
N SER A 64 -0.80 10.23 0.47
CA SER A 64 -0.86 10.17 1.93
C SER A 64 -0.67 8.77 2.51
N ASP A 65 -0.43 7.75 1.68
CA ASP A 65 -0.09 6.40 2.13
C ASP A 65 1.38 6.36 2.58
N PRO A 66 1.66 6.12 3.86
CA PRO A 66 3.02 6.09 4.38
C PRO A 66 3.87 4.94 3.81
N SER A 67 3.25 3.92 3.20
CA SER A 67 3.98 2.84 2.51
C SER A 67 4.82 3.33 1.33
N TYR A 68 4.58 4.57 0.83
CA TYR A 68 5.44 5.20 -0.18
C TYR A 68 6.65 5.94 0.38
N ALA A 69 6.96 5.84 1.68
CA ALA A 69 8.19 6.44 2.22
C ALA A 69 9.43 5.91 1.47
N GLY A 70 10.29 6.82 1.06
CA GLY A 70 11.46 6.50 0.23
C GLY A 70 11.20 6.43 -1.28
N GLN A 71 9.94 6.53 -1.75
CA GLN A 71 9.58 6.34 -3.15
C GLN A 71 9.16 7.62 -3.86
N ILE A 72 9.45 7.69 -5.18
CA ILE A 72 8.92 8.67 -6.13
C ILE A 72 7.76 7.97 -6.86
N VAL A 73 6.55 8.52 -6.74
CA VAL A 73 5.34 7.88 -7.25
C VAL A 73 4.92 8.49 -8.57
N THR A 74 4.80 7.67 -9.61
CA THR A 74 4.28 8.04 -10.93
C THR A 74 2.84 7.57 -11.06
N LEU A 75 1.89 8.48 -11.36
CA LEU A 75 0.54 8.08 -11.71
C LEU A 75 0.41 7.83 -13.22
N THR A 76 -0.17 6.67 -13.56
CA THR A 76 -0.42 6.31 -14.96
C THR A 76 -1.68 7.00 -15.51
N TYR A 77 -2.59 7.43 -14.63
CA TYR A 77 -3.75 8.22 -15.01
C TYR A 77 -3.30 9.62 -15.46
N PRO A 78 -3.72 10.07 -16.67
CA PRO A 78 -3.08 11.23 -17.29
C PRO A 78 -3.43 12.56 -16.61
N GLN A 79 -4.63 12.73 -16.05
CA GLN A 79 -5.07 14.01 -15.48
C GLN A 79 -5.29 13.86 -13.96
N VAL A 80 -4.50 14.60 -13.18
CA VAL A 80 -4.43 14.48 -11.72
C VAL A 80 -4.72 15.82 -11.05
N GLY A 81 -5.37 15.80 -9.88
CA GLY A 81 -5.70 17.03 -9.13
C GLY A 81 -7.11 17.59 -9.38
N ASN A 82 -7.91 16.96 -10.24
CA ASN A 82 -9.20 17.45 -10.72
C ASN A 82 -10.29 17.61 -9.63
N TYR A 83 -10.19 16.87 -8.51
CA TYR A 83 -11.11 17.01 -7.39
C TYR A 83 -10.48 17.68 -6.14
N GLY A 84 -9.26 18.18 -6.25
CA GLY A 84 -8.56 18.89 -5.17
C GLY A 84 -8.21 18.01 -3.97
N ILE A 85 -8.05 18.65 -2.82
CA ILE A 85 -7.72 18.00 -1.55
C ILE A 85 -8.91 18.09 -0.59
N ASP A 86 -9.30 16.93 -0.04
CA ASP A 86 -10.29 16.79 1.04
C ASP A 86 -9.59 16.14 2.26
N PRO A 87 -9.38 16.86 3.38
CA PRO A 87 -8.72 16.30 4.57
C PRO A 87 -9.37 15.02 5.12
N ALA A 88 -10.66 14.79 4.82
CA ALA A 88 -11.40 13.65 5.36
C ALA A 88 -10.97 12.28 4.78
N VAL A 89 -10.30 12.27 3.61
CA VAL A 89 -9.88 11.03 2.94
C VAL A 89 -8.36 10.76 3.06
N MET A 90 -7.63 11.61 3.78
CA MET A 90 -6.20 11.43 4.03
C MET A 90 -5.95 10.13 4.81
N GLN A 91 -4.92 9.38 4.39
CA GLN A 91 -4.51 8.17 5.11
C GLN A 91 -3.58 8.49 6.28
N ARG A 92 -2.79 9.55 6.16
CA ARG A 92 -1.98 10.17 7.22
C ARG A 92 -1.91 11.68 7.03
N ASP A 93 -1.66 12.41 8.11
CA ASP A 93 -1.54 13.88 8.07
C ASP A 93 -0.22 14.35 7.45
N VAL A 94 0.83 13.53 7.55
CA VAL A 94 2.16 13.80 7.00
C VAL A 94 2.38 12.98 5.74
N LEU A 95 2.92 13.63 4.69
CA LEU A 95 3.30 12.96 3.46
C LEU A 95 4.73 12.42 3.56
N HIS A 96 4.92 11.14 3.25
CA HIS A 96 6.21 10.47 3.37
C HIS A 96 6.84 10.10 2.01
N LEU A 97 6.09 10.22 0.90
CA LEU A 97 6.64 9.99 -0.42
C LEU A 97 7.77 11.00 -0.72
N ARG A 98 8.77 10.59 -1.52
CA ARG A 98 9.90 11.45 -1.89
C ARG A 98 9.55 12.43 -3.01
N GLY A 99 8.75 12.01 -3.98
CA GLY A 99 8.39 12.87 -5.09
C GLY A 99 7.16 12.37 -5.84
N PHE A 100 6.64 13.20 -6.72
CA PHE A 100 5.41 12.89 -7.43
C PHE A 100 5.52 13.23 -8.93
N VAL A 101 5.08 12.31 -9.78
CA VAL A 101 5.21 12.40 -11.23
C VAL A 101 3.85 12.22 -11.88
N VAL A 102 3.44 13.20 -12.70
CA VAL A 102 2.15 13.18 -13.39
C VAL A 102 2.31 13.62 -14.85
N HIS A 103 1.34 13.26 -15.69
CA HIS A 103 1.31 13.73 -17.07
C HIS A 103 0.74 15.15 -17.15
N ASP A 104 -0.43 15.40 -16.54
CA ASP A 104 -1.15 16.67 -16.59
C ASP A 104 -1.73 17.00 -15.22
N MET A 105 -1.32 18.13 -14.64
CA MET A 105 -1.76 18.61 -13.33
C MET A 105 -2.94 19.56 -13.47
N CYS A 106 -3.99 19.33 -12.71
CA CYS A 106 -5.14 20.23 -12.62
C CYS A 106 -4.89 21.29 -11.54
N TYR A 107 -4.82 22.57 -11.94
CA TYR A 107 -4.60 23.69 -11.04
C TYR A 107 -5.90 24.28 -10.47
N GLU A 108 -7.02 24.04 -11.14
CA GLU A 108 -8.35 24.52 -10.73
C GLU A 108 -9.29 23.34 -10.49
N PRO A 109 -9.31 22.77 -9.28
CA PRO A 109 -10.14 21.62 -8.99
C PRO A 109 -11.63 21.99 -9.02
N SER A 110 -12.46 21.07 -9.51
CA SER A 110 -13.91 21.22 -9.58
C SER A 110 -14.61 20.14 -8.73
N ASN A 111 -14.60 20.35 -7.41
CA ASN A 111 -15.30 19.48 -6.47
C ASN A 111 -15.73 20.29 -5.23
N TRP A 112 -16.95 20.06 -4.76
CA TRP A 112 -17.53 20.78 -3.61
C TRP A 112 -16.83 20.48 -2.27
N THR A 113 -16.15 19.32 -2.13
CA THR A 113 -15.40 18.96 -0.93
C THR A 113 -14.00 19.55 -0.93
N SER A 114 -13.47 19.98 -2.08
CA SER A 114 -12.13 20.52 -2.22
C SER A 114 -11.89 21.71 -1.29
N LYS A 115 -10.81 21.65 -0.52
CA LYS A 115 -10.35 22.72 0.36
C LYS A 115 -9.14 23.45 -0.24
N GLN A 116 -8.41 22.78 -1.13
CA GLN A 116 -7.15 23.24 -1.69
C GLN A 116 -6.88 22.54 -3.01
N SER A 117 -6.08 23.14 -3.90
CA SER A 117 -5.58 22.46 -5.09
C SER A 117 -4.46 21.50 -4.73
N LEU A 118 -4.27 20.46 -5.56
CA LEU A 118 -3.18 19.48 -5.34
C LEU A 118 -1.79 20.14 -5.46
N PRO A 119 -1.50 21.03 -6.45
CA PRO A 119 -0.19 21.70 -6.53
C PRO A 119 0.16 22.51 -5.28
N GLU A 120 -0.81 23.29 -4.75
CA GLU A 120 -0.62 24.06 -3.52
C GLU A 120 -0.33 23.14 -2.34
N PHE A 121 -1.08 22.04 -2.22
CA PHE A 121 -0.88 21.04 -1.17
C PHE A 121 0.50 20.39 -1.22
N LEU A 122 0.96 19.97 -2.42
CA LEU A 122 2.30 19.41 -2.60
C LEU A 122 3.39 20.42 -2.25
N GLN A 123 3.21 21.69 -2.65
CA GLN A 123 4.14 22.76 -2.35
C GLN A 123 4.23 23.03 -0.84
N GLU A 124 3.11 23.12 -0.14
CA GLU A 124 3.06 23.35 1.32
C GLU A 124 3.68 22.22 2.11
N ASN A 125 3.57 20.99 1.62
CA ASN A 125 4.17 19.80 2.24
C ASN A 125 5.60 19.50 1.75
N GLY A 126 6.21 20.36 0.94
CA GLY A 126 7.59 20.22 0.48
C GLY A 126 7.80 19.04 -0.49
N VAL A 127 6.76 18.55 -1.14
CA VAL A 127 6.86 17.44 -2.09
C VAL A 127 7.28 17.96 -3.46
N VAL A 128 8.46 17.57 -3.92
CA VAL A 128 8.96 17.88 -5.26
C VAL A 128 8.15 17.10 -6.30
N ALA A 129 7.55 17.79 -7.27
CA ALA A 129 6.69 17.16 -8.27
C ALA A 129 6.97 17.67 -9.67
N ILE A 130 6.83 16.78 -10.66
CA ILE A 130 7.05 17.07 -12.08
C ILE A 130 5.82 16.69 -12.90
N GLU A 131 5.44 17.58 -13.83
CA GLU A 131 4.39 17.34 -14.82
C GLU A 131 4.89 17.51 -16.26
N GLY A 132 4.05 17.13 -17.22
CA GLY A 132 4.31 17.35 -18.64
C GLY A 132 5.21 16.30 -19.27
N ILE A 133 5.45 15.19 -18.58
CA ILE A 133 6.24 14.07 -19.10
C ILE A 133 5.35 12.97 -19.69
N ASP A 134 5.92 12.10 -20.52
CA ASP A 134 5.26 10.90 -21.01
C ASP A 134 5.27 9.81 -19.93
N THR A 135 4.28 9.85 -19.03
CA THR A 135 4.13 8.86 -17.95
C THR A 135 3.85 7.46 -18.48
N ARG A 136 3.30 7.31 -19.70
CA ARG A 136 3.13 6.00 -20.33
C ARG A 136 4.47 5.41 -20.73
N ALA A 137 5.36 6.19 -21.37
CA ALA A 137 6.71 5.75 -21.71
C ALA A 137 7.50 5.38 -20.44
N LEU A 138 7.41 6.18 -19.40
CA LEU A 138 8.04 5.92 -18.10
C LEU A 138 7.51 4.62 -17.47
N THR A 139 6.19 4.43 -17.43
CA THR A 139 5.57 3.21 -16.90
C THR A 139 6.00 1.96 -17.66
N MET A 140 6.03 2.02 -19.00
CA MET A 140 6.50 0.90 -19.82
C MET A 140 7.98 0.60 -19.56
N HIS A 141 8.80 1.62 -19.38
CA HIS A 141 10.21 1.49 -19.04
C HIS A 141 10.39 0.77 -17.68
N LEU A 142 9.70 1.24 -16.63
CA LEU A 142 9.76 0.62 -15.30
C LEU A 142 9.23 -0.83 -15.30
N ARG A 143 8.18 -1.12 -16.08
CA ARG A 143 7.69 -2.50 -16.24
C ARG A 143 8.75 -3.40 -16.88
N ASP A 144 9.45 -2.90 -17.91
CA ASP A 144 10.40 -3.68 -18.70
C ASP A 144 11.78 -3.82 -18.03
N PHE A 145 12.21 -2.85 -17.23
CA PHE A 145 13.54 -2.83 -16.57
C PHE A 145 13.48 -2.92 -15.05
N GLY A 146 12.31 -2.72 -14.43
CA GLY A 146 12.11 -2.78 -12.98
C GLY A 146 12.07 -1.41 -12.31
N ALA A 147 11.65 -1.40 -11.04
CA ALA A 147 11.78 -0.23 -10.18
C ALA A 147 13.26 0.06 -9.95
N GLN A 148 13.65 1.34 -9.99
CA GLN A 148 15.04 1.76 -9.89
C GLN A 148 15.18 3.11 -9.20
N LYS A 149 16.39 3.50 -8.82
CA LYS A 149 16.66 4.81 -8.24
C LYS A 149 16.40 5.91 -9.27
N ALA A 150 15.88 7.03 -8.80
CA ALA A 150 15.64 8.21 -9.62
C ALA A 150 15.79 9.49 -8.80
N ALA A 151 15.89 10.63 -9.51
CA ALA A 151 15.80 11.95 -8.91
C ALA A 151 14.90 12.86 -9.73
N ILE A 152 14.18 13.75 -9.04
CA ILE A 152 13.54 14.92 -9.65
C ILE A 152 14.30 16.16 -9.16
N SER A 153 14.69 17.03 -10.07
CA SER A 153 15.35 18.30 -9.75
C SER A 153 14.75 19.47 -10.52
N THR A 154 14.57 20.59 -9.82
CA THR A 154 14.27 21.91 -10.41
C THR A 154 15.48 22.84 -10.37
N GLU A 155 16.59 22.41 -9.77
CA GLU A 155 17.82 23.16 -9.53
C GLU A 155 18.94 22.69 -10.45
N ASP A 156 19.20 21.41 -10.48
CA ASP A 156 20.20 20.77 -11.33
C ASP A 156 19.51 20.17 -12.57
N LEU A 157 19.67 20.84 -13.69
CA LEU A 157 19.08 20.44 -14.97
C LEU A 157 20.12 19.84 -15.93
N ASP A 158 21.34 19.50 -15.43
CA ASP A 158 22.33 18.75 -16.20
C ASP A 158 22.11 17.22 -16.01
N PRO A 159 21.67 16.51 -17.05
CA PRO A 159 21.36 15.09 -16.93
C PRO A 159 22.56 14.23 -16.48
N ALA A 160 23.77 14.56 -16.93
CA ALA A 160 24.96 13.78 -16.60
C ALA A 160 25.40 13.98 -15.14
N HIS A 161 25.27 15.21 -14.63
CA HIS A 161 25.58 15.53 -13.24
C HIS A 161 24.55 14.89 -12.30
N LEU A 162 23.24 15.03 -12.62
CA LEU A 162 22.18 14.43 -11.81
C LEU A 162 22.23 12.90 -11.82
N LEU A 163 22.55 12.27 -12.97
CA LEU A 163 22.73 10.81 -13.07
C LEU A 163 23.80 10.29 -12.12
N ALA A 164 24.97 10.95 -12.07
CA ALA A 164 26.04 10.54 -11.18
C ALA A 164 25.60 10.54 -9.70
N ARG A 165 24.75 11.50 -9.32
CA ARG A 165 24.17 11.59 -7.96
C ARG A 165 23.11 10.54 -7.70
N VAL A 166 22.26 10.22 -8.69
CA VAL A 166 21.29 9.12 -8.60
C VAL A 166 22.01 7.79 -8.38
N GLN A 167 23.07 7.52 -9.16
CA GLN A 167 23.85 6.29 -9.01
C GLN A 167 24.54 6.18 -7.65
N ALA A 168 24.96 7.31 -7.08
CA ALA A 168 25.60 7.38 -5.76
C ALA A 168 24.59 7.37 -4.58
N SER A 169 23.31 7.56 -4.84
CA SER A 169 22.29 7.55 -3.78
C SER A 169 22.07 6.15 -3.22
N PRO A 170 21.64 6.00 -1.94
CA PRO A 170 21.39 4.69 -1.35
C PRO A 170 20.20 3.98 -2.01
N ASN A 171 20.19 2.66 -1.93
CA ASN A 171 19.01 1.86 -2.30
C ASN A 171 17.95 1.93 -1.21
N ILE A 172 16.69 1.70 -1.59
CA ILE A 172 15.58 1.72 -0.64
C ILE A 172 15.73 0.67 0.47
N SER A 173 16.36 -0.47 0.19
CA SER A 173 16.64 -1.54 1.15
C SER A 173 17.75 -1.23 2.16
N GLU A 174 18.49 -0.12 1.99
CA GLU A 174 19.55 0.27 2.92
C GLU A 174 19.04 1.12 4.10
N HIS A 175 17.76 1.46 4.11
CA HIS A 175 17.14 2.27 5.17
C HIS A 175 15.85 1.64 5.66
N ASN A 176 15.70 1.55 7.00
CA ASN A 176 14.42 1.19 7.60
C ASN A 176 13.54 2.44 7.71
N PHE A 177 12.50 2.52 6.90
CA PHE A 177 11.57 3.66 6.88
C PHE A 177 10.44 3.53 7.91
N VAL A 178 10.27 2.39 8.56
CA VAL A 178 9.19 2.16 9.51
C VAL A 178 9.25 3.12 10.72
N PRO A 179 10.44 3.39 11.33
CA PRO A 179 10.55 4.39 12.40
C PRO A 179 10.11 5.80 11.99
N ASP A 180 10.26 6.16 10.69
CA ASP A 180 9.94 7.51 10.20
C ASP A 180 8.42 7.72 10.06
N VAL A 181 7.63 6.64 10.02
CA VAL A 181 6.18 6.67 9.77
C VAL A 181 5.33 6.16 10.94
N SER A 182 5.95 5.48 11.90
CA SER A 182 5.29 4.95 13.09
C SER A 182 4.94 6.05 14.10
N VAL A 183 3.95 5.80 14.94
CA VAL A 183 3.62 6.69 16.05
C VAL A 183 4.72 6.64 17.13
N ASP A 184 4.94 7.77 17.81
CA ASP A 184 5.92 7.87 18.90
C ASP A 184 5.38 7.30 20.24
N ALA A 185 4.06 7.23 20.39
CA ALA A 185 3.42 6.81 21.64
C ALA A 185 2.07 6.13 21.38
N PRO A 186 1.67 5.18 22.23
CA PRO A 186 0.39 4.53 22.11
C PRO A 186 -0.79 5.49 22.17
N HIS A 187 -1.81 5.24 21.35
CA HIS A 187 -3.09 5.94 21.40
C HIS A 187 -4.25 4.99 21.11
N VAL A 188 -5.48 5.42 21.42
CA VAL A 188 -6.68 4.59 21.25
C VAL A 188 -7.59 5.16 20.18
N VAL A 189 -8.00 4.30 19.25
CA VAL A 189 -9.05 4.57 18.27
C VAL A 189 -10.32 3.85 18.74
N PRO A 190 -11.40 4.58 19.07
CA PRO A 190 -12.61 3.97 19.59
C PRO A 190 -13.36 3.18 18.50
N ALA A 191 -14.08 2.15 18.92
CA ALA A 191 -14.97 1.42 18.02
C ALA A 191 -16.05 2.36 17.45
N MET A 192 -16.32 2.27 16.15
CA MET A 192 -17.38 3.06 15.47
C MET A 192 -18.80 2.56 15.78
N SER A 193 -18.92 1.39 16.41
CA SER A 193 -20.17 0.77 16.85
C SER A 193 -20.04 0.30 18.30
N LYS A 194 -20.96 -0.58 18.76
CA LYS A 194 -20.80 -1.21 20.08
C LYS A 194 -19.46 -1.95 20.12
N LYS A 195 -18.60 -1.58 21.07
CA LYS A 195 -17.33 -2.26 21.33
C LYS A 195 -17.56 -3.74 21.60
N ARG A 196 -16.82 -4.59 20.89
CA ARG A 196 -16.84 -6.05 20.99
C ARG A 196 -15.47 -6.60 21.40
N PHE A 197 -14.40 -5.99 20.88
CA PHE A 197 -13.03 -6.47 20.99
C PHE A 197 -12.07 -5.35 21.36
N ASN A 198 -11.01 -5.71 22.09
CA ASN A 198 -9.80 -4.92 22.24
C ASN A 198 -8.75 -5.45 21.25
N VAL A 199 -8.27 -4.61 20.37
CA VAL A 199 -7.22 -4.96 19.41
C VAL A 199 -6.00 -4.11 19.69
N VAL A 200 -4.81 -4.70 19.70
CA VAL A 200 -3.55 -3.97 19.67
C VAL A 200 -3.04 -3.99 18.23
N ALA A 201 -2.79 -2.81 17.64
CA ALA A 201 -2.26 -2.65 16.29
C ALA A 201 -0.84 -2.10 16.35
N TYR A 202 0.11 -2.82 15.75
CA TYR A 202 1.47 -2.34 15.54
C TYR A 202 1.49 -1.39 14.36
N ASP A 203 1.86 -0.14 14.60
CA ASP A 203 1.95 0.88 13.56
C ASP A 203 3.31 0.84 12.86
N CYS A 204 3.35 0.18 11.73
CA CYS A 204 4.50 0.18 10.82
C CYS A 204 4.34 1.20 9.67
N GLY A 205 3.36 2.09 9.76
CA GLY A 205 2.89 2.99 8.70
C GLY A 205 1.43 2.74 8.37
N GLU A 206 0.60 2.61 9.41
CA GLU A 206 -0.79 2.19 9.29
C GLU A 206 -1.66 3.24 8.61
N LYS A 207 -2.46 2.84 7.63
CA LYS A 207 -3.44 3.70 6.96
C LYS A 207 -4.70 3.90 7.82
N ASN A 208 -5.24 5.13 7.83
CA ASN A 208 -6.52 5.42 8.49
C ASN A 208 -7.66 4.49 8.04
N GLY A 209 -7.68 4.08 6.77
CA GLY A 209 -8.67 3.15 6.24
C GLY A 209 -8.68 1.80 6.96
N ILE A 210 -7.53 1.31 7.40
CA ILE A 210 -7.40 0.07 8.17
C ILE A 210 -8.01 0.24 9.57
N LEU A 211 -7.64 1.32 10.27
CA LEU A 211 -8.22 1.63 11.60
C LEU A 211 -9.73 1.76 11.54
N GLN A 212 -10.27 2.42 10.50
CA GLN A 212 -11.70 2.51 10.25
C GLN A 212 -12.33 1.15 10.00
N GLY A 213 -11.67 0.28 9.21
CA GLY A 213 -12.11 -1.09 8.95
C GLY A 213 -12.23 -1.94 10.22
N LEU A 214 -11.23 -1.87 11.09
CA LEU A 214 -11.24 -2.52 12.40
C LEU A 214 -12.35 -1.95 13.31
N ALA A 215 -12.40 -0.61 13.43
CA ALA A 215 -13.37 0.08 14.27
C ALA A 215 -14.83 -0.16 13.85
N ALA A 216 -15.10 -0.23 12.54
CA ALA A 216 -16.43 -0.55 12.00
C ALA A 216 -16.89 -1.98 12.35
N ASN A 217 -15.95 -2.90 12.60
CA ASN A 217 -16.23 -4.27 13.05
C ASN A 217 -16.29 -4.43 14.57
N GLY A 218 -16.34 -3.32 15.31
CA GLY A 218 -16.51 -3.29 16.78
C GLY A 218 -15.20 -3.43 17.55
N CYS A 219 -14.05 -3.21 16.91
CA CYS A 219 -12.75 -3.18 17.57
C CYS A 219 -12.48 -1.79 18.15
N GLU A 220 -12.18 -1.70 19.44
CA GLU A 220 -11.42 -0.58 19.99
C GLU A 220 -9.95 -0.92 19.78
N VAL A 221 -9.22 -0.04 19.10
CA VAL A 221 -7.85 -0.32 18.67
C VAL A 221 -6.87 0.52 19.48
N THR A 222 -5.98 -0.15 20.22
CA THR A 222 -4.80 0.49 20.81
C THR A 222 -3.67 0.39 19.80
N VAL A 223 -3.36 1.51 19.16
CA VAL A 223 -2.23 1.62 18.23
C VAL A 223 -0.96 1.80 19.06
N VAL A 224 0.05 0.97 18.78
CA VAL A 224 1.35 0.99 19.46
C VAL A 224 2.49 1.21 18.47
N PRO A 225 3.63 1.78 18.88
CA PRO A 225 4.82 1.90 18.04
C PRO A 225 5.27 0.53 17.47
N TRP A 226 5.92 0.58 16.31
CA TRP A 226 6.40 -0.59 15.57
C TRP A 226 7.35 -1.50 16.38
N ASP A 227 8.11 -0.93 17.31
CA ASP A 227 9.13 -1.61 18.12
C ASP A 227 8.63 -2.04 19.51
N THR A 228 7.31 -1.95 19.76
CA THR A 228 6.71 -2.36 21.04
C THR A 228 6.95 -3.85 21.30
N PRO A 229 7.56 -4.23 22.46
CA PRO A 229 7.77 -5.63 22.80
C PRO A 229 6.46 -6.43 22.88
N ALA A 230 6.50 -7.73 22.51
CA ALA A 230 5.33 -8.59 22.56
C ALA A 230 4.66 -8.66 23.94
N GLU A 231 5.46 -8.63 25.01
CA GLU A 231 4.96 -8.64 26.40
C GLU A 231 4.17 -7.38 26.76
N ASP A 232 4.61 -6.23 26.27
CA ASP A 232 3.94 -4.94 26.49
C ASP A 232 2.62 -4.88 25.71
N ALA A 233 2.62 -5.36 24.46
CA ALA A 233 1.40 -5.48 23.67
C ALA A 233 0.37 -6.43 24.31
N LEU A 234 0.82 -7.57 24.82
CA LEU A 234 -0.03 -8.54 25.53
C LEU A 234 -0.53 -8.02 26.89
N ALA A 235 0.19 -7.08 27.53
CA ALA A 235 -0.25 -6.44 28.78
C ALA A 235 -1.54 -5.61 28.64
N TYR A 236 -1.89 -5.18 27.42
CA TYR A 236 -3.19 -4.55 27.12
C TYR A 236 -4.36 -5.55 27.12
N ASN A 237 -4.11 -6.86 27.35
CA ASN A 237 -5.11 -7.95 27.29
C ASN A 237 -5.94 -7.91 26.00
N PRO A 238 -5.31 -7.96 24.82
CA PRO A 238 -6.02 -7.90 23.54
C PRO A 238 -6.78 -9.18 23.25
N ASP A 239 -7.96 -9.05 22.63
CA ASP A 239 -8.69 -10.14 21.99
C ASP A 239 -8.03 -10.57 20.67
N GLY A 240 -7.24 -9.68 20.05
CA GLY A 240 -6.44 -9.92 18.86
C GLY A 240 -5.36 -8.88 18.65
N ILE A 241 -4.33 -9.26 17.89
CA ILE A 241 -3.23 -8.36 17.49
C ILE A 241 -3.23 -8.19 15.98
N PHE A 242 -2.98 -6.95 15.56
CA PHE A 242 -2.92 -6.57 14.16
C PHE A 242 -1.52 -6.03 13.80
N PHE A 243 -0.96 -6.48 12.68
CA PHE A 243 0.27 -5.96 12.10
C PHE A 243 -0.06 -5.18 10.82
N SER A 244 0.28 -3.90 10.81
CA SER A 244 -0.14 -2.98 9.75
C SER A 244 0.70 -3.11 8.48
N ASN A 245 0.26 -2.42 7.43
CA ASN A 245 1.06 -2.07 6.26
C ASN A 245 2.23 -1.15 6.66
N GLY A 246 3.17 -0.97 5.75
CA GLY A 246 4.30 -0.07 5.96
C GLY A 246 5.27 -0.06 4.79
N PRO A 247 6.24 0.87 4.81
CA PRO A 247 7.23 1.06 3.75
C PRO A 247 8.46 0.16 3.89
N GLY A 248 9.22 0.09 2.80
CA GLY A 248 10.57 -0.42 2.79
C GLY A 248 10.69 -1.94 2.67
N ASP A 249 11.84 -2.42 3.10
CA ASP A 249 12.21 -3.83 3.06
C ASP A 249 11.78 -4.52 4.36
N PRO A 250 10.92 -5.56 4.31
CA PRO A 250 10.45 -6.25 5.52
C PRO A 250 11.60 -6.89 6.33
N GLU A 251 12.74 -7.20 5.71
CA GLU A 251 13.90 -7.75 6.42
C GLU A 251 14.58 -6.73 7.34
N GLN A 252 14.30 -5.43 7.19
CA GLN A 252 14.84 -4.37 8.05
C GLN A 252 14.01 -4.13 9.32
N VAL A 253 12.88 -4.83 9.51
CA VAL A 253 11.90 -4.54 10.59
C VAL A 253 12.01 -5.58 11.71
N ASP A 254 13.23 -5.83 12.21
CA ASP A 254 13.55 -6.88 13.18
C ASP A 254 12.69 -6.82 14.45
N ALA A 255 12.49 -5.63 15.04
CA ALA A 255 11.75 -5.49 16.29
C ALA A 255 10.30 -5.94 16.17
N THR A 256 9.62 -5.58 15.07
CA THR A 256 8.24 -6.04 14.83
C THR A 256 8.18 -7.52 14.50
N GLN A 257 9.18 -8.08 13.80
CA GLN A 257 9.28 -9.54 13.57
C GLN A 257 9.44 -10.29 14.88
N GLU A 258 10.28 -9.80 15.81
CA GLU A 258 10.45 -10.39 17.15
C GLU A 258 9.13 -10.32 17.94
N ALA A 259 8.44 -9.18 17.89
CA ALA A 259 7.12 -9.04 18.50
C ALA A 259 6.10 -10.02 17.89
N ALA A 260 6.06 -10.15 16.57
CA ALA A 260 5.18 -11.09 15.87
C ALA A 260 5.44 -12.54 16.31
N ARG A 261 6.71 -12.95 16.40
CA ARG A 261 7.10 -14.28 16.94
C ARG A 261 6.63 -14.46 18.37
N GLY A 262 6.71 -13.40 19.18
CA GLY A 262 6.30 -13.42 20.59
C GLY A 262 4.79 -13.54 20.82
N VAL A 263 3.94 -13.15 19.85
CA VAL A 263 2.47 -13.16 19.99
C VAL A 263 1.78 -14.29 19.23
N LEU A 264 2.38 -14.83 18.16
CA LEU A 264 1.82 -15.93 17.37
C LEU A 264 1.52 -17.14 18.24
N GLY A 265 0.30 -17.69 18.11
CA GLY A 265 -0.20 -18.81 18.89
C GLY A 265 -0.72 -18.44 20.30
N LYS A 266 -0.55 -17.18 20.76
CA LYS A 266 -1.07 -16.72 22.05
C LYS A 266 -2.44 -16.05 21.94
N VAL A 267 -2.63 -15.26 20.89
CA VAL A 267 -3.87 -14.54 20.57
C VAL A 267 -4.14 -14.61 19.08
N PRO A 268 -5.38 -14.33 18.62
CA PRO A 268 -5.69 -14.13 17.21
C PRO A 268 -4.83 -13.03 16.57
N VAL A 269 -4.28 -13.32 15.38
CA VAL A 269 -3.40 -12.38 14.65
C VAL A 269 -3.88 -12.17 13.23
N PHE A 270 -3.87 -10.91 12.78
CA PHE A 270 -4.11 -10.52 11.39
C PHE A 270 -3.01 -9.56 10.91
N GLY A 271 -2.50 -9.77 9.69
CA GLY A 271 -1.48 -8.92 9.07
C GLY A 271 -1.86 -8.46 7.67
N ILE A 272 -1.58 -7.20 7.35
CA ILE A 272 -1.81 -6.61 6.02
C ILE A 272 -0.49 -6.10 5.44
N CYS A 273 -0.22 -6.41 4.16
CA CYS A 273 0.90 -5.94 3.36
C CYS A 273 2.25 -6.21 4.04
N LEU A 274 2.93 -5.23 4.64
CA LEU A 274 4.14 -5.45 5.43
C LEU A 274 3.89 -6.44 6.57
N GLY A 275 2.72 -6.39 7.22
CA GLY A 275 2.31 -7.36 8.23
C GLY A 275 2.24 -8.80 7.71
N ASN A 276 1.78 -9.00 6.47
CA ASN A 276 1.82 -10.32 5.82
C ASN A 276 3.28 -10.79 5.60
N GLN A 277 4.15 -9.91 5.13
CA GLN A 277 5.56 -10.22 4.89
C GLN A 277 6.27 -10.58 6.19
N MET A 278 6.10 -9.80 7.26
CA MET A 278 6.68 -10.08 8.58
C MET A 278 6.19 -11.41 9.16
N LEU A 279 4.88 -11.71 9.10
CA LEU A 279 4.34 -12.99 9.56
C LEU A 279 4.87 -14.17 8.75
N SER A 280 5.09 -13.96 7.44
CA SER A 280 5.69 -14.96 6.55
C SER A 280 7.17 -15.22 6.89
N ILE A 281 7.98 -14.17 7.10
CA ILE A 281 9.38 -14.28 7.54
C ILE A 281 9.47 -15.02 8.87
N VAL A 282 8.64 -14.65 9.84
CA VAL A 282 8.60 -15.30 11.15
C VAL A 282 8.22 -16.78 11.04
N ALA A 283 7.38 -17.15 10.09
CA ALA A 283 7.04 -18.55 9.79
C ALA A 283 8.15 -19.30 9.03
N GLY A 284 9.21 -18.61 8.58
CA GLY A 284 10.38 -19.17 7.92
C GLY A 284 10.39 -19.02 6.40
N ALA A 285 9.58 -18.12 5.85
CA ALA A 285 9.59 -17.83 4.43
C ALA A 285 10.71 -16.90 4.00
N ASP A 286 11.15 -17.08 2.77
CA ASP A 286 11.91 -16.07 2.04
C ASP A 286 10.96 -15.05 1.43
N ILE A 287 11.39 -13.79 1.39
CA ILE A 287 10.70 -12.71 0.70
C ILE A 287 11.60 -12.25 -0.47
N GLU A 288 11.01 -12.05 -1.63
CA GLU A 288 11.73 -11.55 -2.79
C GLU A 288 11.23 -10.19 -3.25
N LYS A 289 12.16 -9.36 -3.75
CA LYS A 289 11.81 -8.11 -4.40
C LYS A 289 11.25 -8.38 -5.78
N LEU A 290 10.01 -7.97 -6.03
CA LEU A 290 9.37 -8.07 -7.33
C LEU A 290 10.01 -7.07 -8.30
N LYS A 291 10.00 -7.36 -9.58
CA LYS A 291 10.64 -6.54 -10.61
C LYS A 291 10.19 -5.08 -10.60
N PHE A 292 8.88 -4.84 -10.47
CA PHE A 292 8.29 -3.49 -10.44
C PHE A 292 7.18 -3.36 -9.38
N GLY A 293 6.98 -4.39 -8.56
CA GLY A 293 5.93 -4.42 -7.54
C GLY A 293 4.51 -4.50 -8.09
N HIS A 294 3.56 -4.50 -7.17
CA HIS A 294 2.14 -4.35 -7.49
C HIS A 294 1.64 -3.04 -6.90
N HIS A 295 1.21 -2.11 -7.77
CA HIS A 295 0.74 -0.80 -7.35
C HIS A 295 -0.48 -0.40 -8.18
N GLY A 296 -1.65 -0.40 -7.55
CA GLY A 296 -2.89 -0.03 -8.23
C GLY A 296 -4.15 -0.56 -7.53
N GLY A 297 -5.31 -0.12 -7.99
CA GLY A 297 -6.62 -0.54 -7.48
C GLY A 297 -7.36 -1.51 -8.40
N ASN A 298 -6.67 -2.23 -9.26
CA ASN A 298 -7.25 -3.07 -10.31
C ASN A 298 -6.61 -4.46 -10.42
N GLU A 299 -5.98 -4.93 -9.33
CA GLU A 299 -5.30 -6.23 -9.31
C GLU A 299 -6.29 -7.38 -9.02
N PRO A 300 -6.45 -8.34 -9.94
CA PRO A 300 -7.34 -9.47 -9.73
C PRO A 300 -6.65 -10.54 -8.87
N VAL A 301 -7.23 -10.83 -7.71
CA VAL A 301 -6.76 -11.85 -6.78
C VAL A 301 -7.81 -12.94 -6.63
N MET A 302 -7.41 -14.20 -6.73
CA MET A 302 -8.30 -15.33 -6.47
C MET A 302 -8.19 -15.78 -5.02
N ASN A 303 -9.33 -15.81 -4.34
CA ASN A 303 -9.48 -16.51 -3.08
C ASN A 303 -9.61 -18.01 -3.37
N LEU A 304 -8.58 -18.78 -3.06
CA LEU A 304 -8.51 -20.23 -3.35
C LEU A 304 -9.52 -21.04 -2.53
N LEU A 305 -9.94 -20.52 -1.36
CA LEU A 305 -10.90 -21.21 -0.49
C LEU A 305 -12.33 -21.14 -1.04
N THR A 306 -12.68 -20.04 -1.67
CA THR A 306 -14.04 -19.80 -2.20
C THR A 306 -14.11 -19.90 -3.72
N GLY A 307 -12.97 -19.83 -4.41
CA GLY A 307 -12.86 -19.75 -5.87
C GLY A 307 -13.39 -18.42 -6.45
N LYS A 308 -13.53 -17.39 -5.64
CA LYS A 308 -13.95 -16.05 -6.08
C LYS A 308 -12.75 -15.23 -6.48
N VAL A 309 -12.93 -14.40 -7.50
CA VAL A 309 -11.98 -13.36 -7.88
C VAL A 309 -12.43 -12.05 -7.24
N GLU A 310 -11.50 -11.39 -6.60
CA GLU A 310 -11.64 -10.09 -5.96
C GLU A 310 -10.75 -9.10 -6.68
N ILE A 311 -11.23 -7.89 -6.92
CA ILE A 311 -10.39 -6.81 -7.42
C ILE A 311 -9.84 -6.08 -6.21
N THR A 312 -8.51 -6.01 -6.12
CA THR A 312 -7.81 -5.53 -4.93
C THR A 312 -7.01 -4.26 -5.18
N ALA A 313 -6.78 -3.51 -4.10
CA ALA A 313 -5.82 -2.43 -4.07
C ALA A 313 -4.47 -2.98 -3.56
N GLN A 314 -3.40 -2.63 -4.25
CA GLN A 314 -2.06 -3.11 -3.93
C GLN A 314 -1.03 -1.97 -3.92
N ASN A 315 -0.08 -2.07 -3.01
CA ASN A 315 1.06 -1.17 -2.90
C ASN A 315 2.21 -1.90 -2.20
N HIS A 316 2.95 -2.76 -2.94
CA HIS A 316 4.09 -3.47 -2.40
C HIS A 316 5.13 -3.81 -3.47
N ASN A 317 6.42 -3.81 -3.10
CA ASN A 317 7.55 -4.20 -3.93
C ASN A 317 8.09 -5.59 -3.61
N TYR A 318 7.64 -6.20 -2.53
CA TYR A 318 8.13 -7.49 -2.05
C TYR A 318 7.00 -8.51 -2.01
N GLY A 319 7.31 -9.75 -2.31
CA GLY A 319 6.37 -10.86 -2.35
C GLY A 319 6.88 -12.09 -1.62
N LEU A 320 5.96 -12.88 -1.09
CA LEU A 320 6.23 -14.14 -0.42
C LEU A 320 6.67 -15.22 -1.42
N VAL A 321 7.77 -15.90 -1.14
CA VAL A 321 8.15 -17.16 -1.81
C VAL A 321 7.50 -18.33 -1.07
N PHE A 322 6.26 -18.65 -1.40
CA PHE A 322 5.46 -19.63 -0.65
C PHE A 322 6.14 -21.00 -0.46
N PRO A 323 6.86 -21.58 -1.47
CA PRO A 323 7.57 -22.85 -1.30
C PRO A 323 8.65 -22.86 -0.20
N SER A 324 9.23 -21.68 0.13
CA SER A 324 10.26 -21.57 1.16
C SER A 324 9.75 -21.77 2.59
N LEU A 325 8.42 -21.58 2.82
CA LEU A 325 7.78 -21.79 4.11
C LEU A 325 7.94 -23.22 4.66
N GLY A 326 8.05 -24.23 3.78
CA GLY A 326 8.26 -25.58 4.25
C GLY A 326 7.83 -26.68 3.27
N LYS A 327 7.75 -27.90 3.78
CA LYS A 327 7.43 -29.06 2.96
C LYS A 327 5.93 -29.12 2.63
N LEU A 328 5.61 -29.30 1.35
CA LEU A 328 4.23 -29.49 0.87
C LEU A 328 3.60 -30.76 1.48
N ILE A 329 2.36 -30.61 1.94
CA ILE A 329 1.52 -31.71 2.41
C ILE A 329 0.56 -32.09 1.28
N ALA A 330 0.93 -33.13 0.50
CA ALA A 330 0.22 -33.51 -0.71
C ALA A 330 -1.25 -33.88 -0.46
N GLU A 331 -1.53 -34.60 0.63
CA GLU A 331 -2.89 -35.03 1.00
C GLU A 331 -3.82 -33.83 1.26
N GLU A 332 -3.29 -32.73 1.80
CA GLU A 332 -4.04 -31.48 2.08
C GLU A 332 -4.00 -30.51 0.90
N SER A 333 -3.22 -30.81 -0.13
CA SER A 333 -3.00 -29.97 -1.33
C SER A 333 -3.60 -30.60 -2.59
N GLY A 334 -4.71 -31.31 -2.49
CA GLY A 334 -5.41 -31.93 -3.63
C GLY A 334 -4.62 -33.03 -4.33
N GLY A 335 -3.68 -33.68 -3.64
CA GLY A 335 -2.83 -34.73 -4.16
C GLY A 335 -1.68 -34.27 -5.06
N ILE A 336 -1.42 -32.97 -5.14
CA ILE A 336 -0.27 -32.42 -5.87
C ILE A 336 0.99 -32.61 -5.00
N SER A 337 2.00 -33.25 -5.57
CA SER A 337 3.30 -33.50 -4.90
C SER A 337 4.48 -32.81 -5.58
N GLU A 338 4.28 -32.25 -6.78
CA GLU A 338 5.34 -31.69 -7.60
C GLU A 338 4.90 -30.35 -8.22
N HIS A 339 5.85 -29.48 -8.54
CA HIS A 339 5.67 -28.16 -9.16
C HIS A 339 4.92 -27.14 -8.30
N PHE A 340 5.53 -26.77 -7.19
CA PHE A 340 5.10 -25.70 -6.28
C PHE A 340 5.01 -24.32 -6.92
N ASP A 341 5.70 -24.13 -8.01
CA ASP A 341 5.94 -22.88 -8.70
C ASP A 341 4.87 -22.52 -9.73
N ASN A 342 3.95 -23.46 -10.05
CA ASN A 342 2.87 -23.16 -11.00
C ASN A 342 1.59 -22.71 -10.31
N LEU A 343 1.62 -21.51 -9.71
CA LEU A 343 0.46 -20.93 -9.02
C LEU A 343 -0.72 -20.63 -9.95
N CYS A 344 -0.47 -20.41 -11.25
CA CYS A 344 -1.53 -20.29 -12.26
C CYS A 344 -2.32 -21.61 -12.40
N GLU A 345 -1.67 -22.77 -12.33
CA GLU A 345 -2.36 -24.06 -12.32
C GLU A 345 -3.15 -24.28 -11.03
N TRP A 346 -2.62 -23.87 -9.89
CA TRP A 346 -3.29 -23.98 -8.59
C TRP A 346 -4.57 -23.16 -8.56
N SER A 347 -4.52 -21.91 -9.05
CA SER A 347 -5.72 -21.06 -9.17
C SER A 347 -6.76 -21.66 -10.14
N ALA A 348 -6.34 -22.16 -11.30
CA ALA A 348 -7.23 -22.79 -12.28
C ALA A 348 -7.92 -24.05 -11.70
N ARG A 349 -7.23 -24.83 -10.87
CA ARG A 349 -7.75 -26.03 -10.20
C ARG A 349 -8.40 -25.74 -8.85
N ARG A 350 -8.35 -24.51 -8.35
CA ARG A 350 -8.84 -24.09 -7.03
C ARG A 350 -8.23 -24.90 -5.89
N ILE A 351 -6.92 -25.10 -5.95
CA ILE A 351 -6.18 -25.79 -4.90
C ILE A 351 -5.54 -24.74 -4.00
N ALA A 352 -5.82 -24.84 -2.71
CA ALA A 352 -5.17 -24.06 -1.66
C ALA A 352 -4.06 -24.89 -1.01
N PRO A 353 -2.80 -24.78 -1.48
CA PRO A 353 -1.71 -25.63 -1.00
C PRO A 353 -1.43 -25.42 0.49
N VAL A 354 -1.02 -26.51 1.14
CA VAL A 354 -0.67 -26.54 2.56
C VAL A 354 0.78 -27.00 2.70
N VAL A 355 1.54 -26.28 3.51
CA VAL A 355 2.93 -26.62 3.86
C VAL A 355 3.08 -26.84 5.34
N GLN A 356 4.05 -27.67 5.73
CA GLN A 356 4.50 -27.84 7.12
C GLN A 356 5.67 -26.91 7.38
N THR A 357 5.46 -25.88 8.20
CA THR A 357 6.54 -25.00 8.67
C THR A 357 7.36 -25.65 9.79
N LYS A 358 8.50 -25.05 10.12
CA LYS A 358 9.36 -25.58 11.19
C LYS A 358 8.81 -25.33 12.59
N GLU A 359 8.12 -24.20 12.81
CA GLU A 359 7.80 -23.69 14.15
C GLU A 359 6.30 -23.54 14.39
N PHE A 360 5.53 -23.08 13.41
CA PHE A 360 4.13 -22.68 13.57
C PHE A 360 3.11 -23.66 12.98
N GLY A 361 3.52 -24.91 12.74
CA GLY A 361 2.63 -25.93 12.20
C GLY A 361 2.33 -25.76 10.72
N ARG A 362 1.08 -26.04 10.32
CA ARG A 362 0.65 -26.01 8.93
C ARG A 362 0.24 -24.60 8.52
N VAL A 363 0.68 -24.20 7.32
CA VAL A 363 0.30 -22.94 6.70
C VAL A 363 -0.30 -23.21 5.32
N ARG A 364 -1.43 -22.58 5.04
CA ARG A 364 -2.17 -22.67 3.77
C ARG A 364 -2.04 -21.39 2.98
N LEU A 365 -1.78 -21.51 1.68
CA LEU A 365 -1.95 -20.40 0.73
C LEU A 365 -3.44 -20.14 0.50
N THR A 366 -3.91 -18.92 0.70
CA THR A 366 -5.33 -18.58 0.61
C THR A 366 -5.69 -17.71 -0.59
N HIS A 367 -4.76 -16.88 -1.04
CA HIS A 367 -4.98 -15.92 -2.12
C HIS A 367 -3.80 -15.88 -3.08
N VAL A 368 -4.09 -15.70 -4.38
CA VAL A 368 -3.09 -15.65 -5.47
C VAL A 368 -3.44 -14.55 -6.44
N ASN A 369 -2.47 -13.74 -6.85
CA ASN A 369 -2.61 -12.78 -7.94
C ASN A 369 -2.79 -13.52 -9.27
N LEU A 370 -3.78 -13.12 -10.07
CA LEU A 370 -4.08 -13.78 -11.33
C LEU A 370 -3.25 -13.25 -12.51
N ASN A 371 -2.52 -12.17 -12.35
CA ASN A 371 -1.66 -11.63 -13.40
C ASN A 371 -0.34 -12.40 -13.49
N ASP A 372 0.26 -12.76 -12.36
CA ASP A 372 1.60 -13.36 -12.32
C ASP A 372 1.75 -14.57 -11.38
N GLY A 373 0.72 -14.87 -10.58
CA GLY A 373 0.72 -15.98 -9.64
C GLY A 373 1.38 -15.68 -8.29
N THR A 374 1.68 -14.43 -7.98
CA THR A 374 2.25 -14.04 -6.68
C THR A 374 1.33 -14.46 -5.52
N PRO A 375 1.86 -15.07 -4.44
CA PRO A 375 1.10 -15.37 -3.23
C PRO A 375 0.59 -14.10 -2.54
N GLU A 376 -0.71 -14.04 -2.31
CA GLU A 376 -1.40 -12.84 -1.83
C GLU A 376 -2.03 -13.01 -0.44
N GLY A 377 -1.87 -14.16 0.20
CA GLY A 377 -2.36 -14.36 1.56
C GLY A 377 -2.13 -15.76 2.07
N ILE A 378 -1.93 -15.86 3.38
CA ILE A 378 -1.71 -17.13 4.09
C ILE A 378 -2.63 -17.26 5.29
N GLN A 379 -2.90 -18.51 5.66
CA GLN A 379 -3.62 -18.89 6.85
C GLN A 379 -2.80 -19.91 7.64
N PHE A 380 -2.59 -19.68 8.92
CA PHE A 380 -2.06 -20.67 9.85
C PHE A 380 -3.20 -21.59 10.27
N LEU A 381 -3.00 -22.90 10.16
CA LEU A 381 -4.05 -23.88 10.43
C LEU A 381 -4.05 -24.38 11.88
N ASP A 382 -2.90 -24.32 12.53
CA ASP A 382 -2.69 -24.85 13.89
C ASP A 382 -2.65 -23.76 14.97
N ILE A 383 -2.63 -22.47 14.55
CA ILE A 383 -2.72 -21.30 15.43
C ILE A 383 -3.68 -20.27 14.82
N PRO A 384 -4.31 -19.39 15.63
CA PRO A 384 -5.31 -18.45 15.13
C PRO A 384 -4.66 -17.23 14.45
N ALA A 385 -4.17 -17.41 13.22
CA ALA A 385 -3.56 -16.31 12.47
C ALA A 385 -3.81 -16.41 10.96
N PHE A 386 -3.90 -15.26 10.31
CA PHE A 386 -3.91 -15.14 8.85
C PHE A 386 -3.39 -13.77 8.41
N SER A 387 -3.03 -13.64 7.14
CA SER A 387 -2.59 -12.38 6.57
C SER A 387 -2.88 -12.30 5.07
N VAL A 388 -2.88 -11.06 4.56
CA VAL A 388 -3.01 -10.78 3.12
C VAL A 388 -1.99 -9.73 2.69
N GLN A 389 -1.51 -9.84 1.44
CA GLN A 389 -0.50 -8.95 0.88
C GLN A 389 -1.12 -7.63 0.38
N TYR A 390 -2.34 -7.69 -0.12
CA TYR A 390 -3.09 -6.55 -0.63
C TYR A 390 -3.83 -5.79 0.48
N HIS A 391 -4.47 -4.66 0.11
CA HIS A 391 -5.11 -3.72 1.01
C HIS A 391 -6.64 -3.90 1.02
N PRO A 392 -7.24 -4.63 1.99
CA PRO A 392 -8.69 -4.86 2.06
C PRO A 392 -9.48 -3.60 2.44
N GLU A 393 -8.82 -2.59 3.01
CA GLU A 393 -9.42 -1.27 3.28
C GLU A 393 -9.62 -0.46 2.00
N ALA A 394 -8.94 -0.85 0.90
CA ALA A 394 -8.81 -0.09 -0.32
C ALA A 394 -8.11 1.27 -0.08
N SER A 395 -8.77 2.39 -0.21
CA SER A 395 -8.28 3.76 0.07
C SER A 395 -6.94 4.06 -0.62
N PRO A 396 -6.92 4.17 -1.98
CA PRO A 396 -8.05 4.03 -2.91
C PRO A 396 -8.29 2.60 -3.36
N GLY A 397 -9.44 2.33 -3.98
CA GLY A 397 -9.70 1.09 -4.69
C GLY A 397 -11.08 0.47 -4.41
N PRO A 398 -11.34 -0.73 -4.96
CA PRO A 398 -12.55 -1.50 -4.74
C PRO A 398 -12.57 -2.14 -3.34
N HIS A 399 -13.77 -2.31 -2.79
CA HIS A 399 -13.99 -2.85 -1.45
C HIS A 399 -14.36 -4.35 -1.44
N ASP A 400 -14.00 -5.09 -2.46
CA ASP A 400 -14.35 -6.52 -2.60
C ASP A 400 -13.84 -7.37 -1.46
N SER A 401 -12.68 -7.02 -0.91
CA SER A 401 -11.99 -7.73 0.16
C SER A 401 -12.24 -7.18 1.58
N SER A 402 -13.07 -6.15 1.73
CA SER A 402 -13.36 -5.54 3.04
C SER A 402 -13.93 -6.52 4.08
N TYR A 403 -14.44 -7.68 3.66
CA TYR A 403 -14.91 -8.75 4.54
C TYR A 403 -13.80 -9.34 5.43
N LEU A 404 -12.52 -9.12 5.11
CA LEU A 404 -11.39 -9.64 5.90
C LEU A 404 -11.34 -9.02 7.31
N PHE A 405 -11.79 -7.78 7.49
CA PHE A 405 -11.97 -7.20 8.82
C PHE A 405 -13.05 -7.96 9.63
N LYS A 406 -14.12 -8.39 8.98
CA LYS A 406 -15.12 -9.27 9.60
C LYS A 406 -14.57 -10.67 9.87
N ALA A 407 -13.70 -11.18 8.98
CA ALA A 407 -13.00 -12.44 9.20
C ALA A 407 -12.14 -12.39 10.46
N PHE A 408 -11.41 -11.29 10.69
CA PHE A 408 -10.66 -11.12 11.93
C PHE A 408 -11.55 -11.07 13.17
N ALA A 409 -12.70 -10.38 13.11
CA ALA A 409 -13.68 -10.41 14.19
C ALA A 409 -14.19 -11.84 14.50
N ARG A 410 -14.48 -12.64 13.46
CA ARG A 410 -14.87 -14.06 13.62
C ARG A 410 -13.75 -14.93 14.21
N LEU A 411 -12.51 -14.66 13.82
CA LEU A 411 -11.34 -15.33 14.38
C LEU A 411 -11.23 -15.07 15.89
N MET A 412 -11.41 -13.84 16.33
CA MET A 412 -11.46 -13.45 17.75
C MET A 412 -12.65 -14.08 18.50
N GLU A 413 -13.73 -14.41 17.81
CA GLU A 413 -14.86 -15.20 18.35
C GLU A 413 -14.58 -16.70 18.44
N GLY A 414 -13.43 -17.17 17.94
CA GLY A 414 -13.06 -18.58 17.90
C GLY A 414 -13.76 -19.39 16.80
N GLN A 415 -14.29 -18.75 15.77
CA GLN A 415 -14.90 -19.45 14.64
C GLN A 415 -13.82 -20.08 13.75
N SER A 416 -13.93 -21.38 13.46
CA SER A 416 -12.95 -22.10 12.65
C SER A 416 -13.04 -21.80 11.14
N ASP A 417 -14.23 -21.38 10.68
CA ASP A 417 -14.55 -21.07 9.28
C ASP A 417 -14.50 -19.55 8.98
N TYR A 418 -13.75 -18.81 9.78
CA TYR A 418 -13.72 -17.34 9.76
C TYR A 418 -13.41 -16.71 8.40
N LEU A 419 -12.65 -17.37 7.52
CA LEU A 419 -12.36 -16.93 6.15
C LEU A 419 -13.44 -17.35 5.12
N ALA A 420 -14.34 -18.27 5.46
CA ALA A 420 -15.39 -18.74 4.57
C ALA A 420 -16.61 -17.78 4.59
N ILE A 421 -16.40 -16.53 4.26
CA ILE A 421 -17.46 -15.50 4.24
C ILE A 421 -18.04 -15.38 2.83
N ASP A 422 -19.36 -15.56 2.70
CA ASP A 422 -20.03 -15.13 1.47
C ASP A 422 -20.27 -13.61 1.52
N VAL A 423 -19.50 -12.86 0.75
CA VAL A 423 -19.61 -11.39 0.65
C VAL A 423 -20.99 -10.89 0.18
N ARG A 424 -21.82 -11.80 -0.36
CA ARG A 424 -23.21 -11.49 -0.74
C ARG A 424 -24.18 -11.56 0.44
N GLU A 425 -23.81 -12.23 1.54
CA GLU A 425 -24.60 -12.25 2.77
C GLU A 425 -24.64 -10.84 3.39
N GLY A 426 -25.75 -10.16 3.22
CA GLY A 426 -25.97 -8.81 3.75
C GLY A 426 -26.17 -7.71 2.72
N ARG A 427 -25.83 -7.93 1.45
CA ARG A 427 -26.25 -7.04 0.36
C ARG A 427 -27.71 -7.38 -0.01
N ARG A 428 -28.66 -6.74 0.65
CA ARG A 428 -30.01 -6.62 0.09
C ARG A 428 -29.95 -5.50 -0.94
N PHE A 429 -30.02 -5.87 -2.21
CA PHE A 429 -30.25 -4.94 -3.32
C PHE A 429 -31.63 -4.30 -3.19
#